data_a3f9c94bdd9f21c1fa540709b191d503
#
_entry.id   a3f9c94bdd9f21c1fa540709b191d503
#
_cell.length_a   1.000
_cell.length_b   1.000
_cell.length_c   1.000
_cell.angle_alpha   90.00
_cell.angle_beta   90.00
_cell.angle_gamma   90.00
#
_symmetry.space_group_name_H-M   'P 1'
#
loop_
_entity.id
_entity.type
_entity.pdbx_description
1 polymer ?
#
loop_
_entity_poly.entity_id
_entity_poly.type
_entity_poly.pdbx_seq_one_letter_code
_entity_poly.pdbx_strand_id
1 'polypeptide(L)'
;LDESRRVCGRLVAGGESVSTELASIPAPAATTPGQAAPTDIAGATVQGGSGALVRATSGGTLGAFALVTDLGRAHGLEGDPATTLGALGYTLDDVETVPAAWLALVPAGVSLSPEAAWQTVTVNR
;
A
#
# COMPACT_ATOMS: atom_id res chain seq x y z
N LEU A 1 -11.20 14.82 23.80
CA LEU A 1 -10.81 13.51 23.24
C LEU A 1 -10.33 12.64 24.38
N ASP A 2 -10.98 11.52 24.57
CA ASP A 2 -10.59 10.53 25.54
C ASP A 2 -9.25 9.90 25.12
N GLU A 3 -8.23 9.91 25.98
CA GLU A 3 -6.90 9.35 25.70
C GLU A 3 -6.94 7.84 25.39
N SER A 4 -8.03 7.16 25.70
CA SER A 4 -8.26 5.75 25.39
C SER A 4 -8.73 5.49 23.95
N ARG A 5 -8.97 6.51 23.16
CA ARG A 5 -9.50 6.39 21.79
C ARG A 5 -8.60 7.13 20.79
N ARG A 6 -8.39 6.51 19.65
CA ARG A 6 -7.67 7.10 18.52
C ARG A 6 -8.65 7.38 17.38
N VAL A 7 -8.45 8.50 16.72
CA VAL A 7 -9.17 8.80 15.48
C VAL A 7 -8.40 8.19 14.32
N CYS A 8 -9.07 7.39 13.54
CA CYS A 8 -8.51 6.76 12.34
C CYS A 8 -9.31 7.18 11.11
N GLY A 9 -8.62 7.41 10.01
CA GLY A 9 -9.23 7.52 8.70
C GLY A 9 -9.35 6.12 8.08
N ARG A 10 -10.52 5.81 7.55
CA ARG A 10 -10.77 4.63 6.74
C ARG A 10 -11.02 5.06 5.31
N LEU A 11 -10.24 4.55 4.40
CA LEU A 11 -10.49 4.73 2.97
C LEU A 11 -11.49 3.67 2.52
N VAL A 12 -12.55 4.11 1.87
CA VAL A 12 -13.51 3.22 1.22
C VAL A 12 -13.45 3.49 -0.28
N ALA A 13 -12.89 2.54 -1.00
CA ALA A 13 -12.87 2.57 -2.45
C ALA A 13 -14.10 1.84 -2.97
N GLY A 14 -14.83 2.46 -3.87
CA GLY A 14 -16.01 1.88 -4.50
C GLY A 14 -16.11 2.35 -5.95
N GLY A 15 -15.68 1.53 -6.89
CA GLY A 15 -15.68 1.87 -8.30
C GLY A 15 -14.84 3.11 -8.60
N GLU A 16 -15.45 4.13 -9.22
CA GLU A 16 -14.76 5.38 -9.58
C GLU A 16 -14.67 6.41 -8.44
N SER A 17 -15.25 6.10 -7.28
CA SER A 17 -15.28 7.03 -6.15
C SER A 17 -14.48 6.51 -4.96
N VAL A 18 -13.74 7.42 -4.33
CA VAL A 18 -13.01 7.15 -3.10
C VAL A 18 -13.54 8.09 -2.03
N SER A 19 -13.99 7.54 -0.93
CA SER A 19 -14.44 8.31 0.24
C SER A 19 -13.56 8.01 1.45
N THR A 20 -13.40 9.02 2.30
CA THR A 20 -12.69 8.86 3.57
C THR A 20 -13.68 8.98 4.71
N GLU A 21 -13.77 7.93 5.52
CA GLU A 21 -14.57 7.91 6.73
C GLU A 21 -13.67 8.11 7.94
N LEU A 22 -14.12 8.91 8.90
CA LEU A 22 -13.44 9.04 10.18
C LEU A 22 -14.10 8.11 11.20
N ALA A 23 -13.29 7.28 11.83
CA ALA A 23 -13.73 6.37 12.86
C ALA A 23 -12.92 6.58 14.15
N SER A 24 -13.57 6.41 15.27
CA SER A 24 -12.91 6.39 16.57
C SER A 24 -12.76 4.94 17.02
N ILE A 25 -11.52 4.49 17.14
CA ILE A 25 -11.21 3.14 17.60
C ILE A 25 -10.61 3.16 19.01
N PRO A 26 -10.81 2.13 19.82
CA PRO A 26 -10.10 1.99 21.09
C PRO A 26 -8.58 2.01 20.84
N ALA A 27 -7.83 2.68 21.70
CA ALA A 27 -6.39 2.56 21.66
C ALA A 27 -6.01 1.07 21.86
N PRO A 28 -5.04 0.54 21.11
CA PRO A 28 -4.59 -0.83 21.33
C PRO A 28 -4.14 -0.97 22.77
N ALA A 29 -4.55 -2.08 23.42
CA ALA A 29 -4.10 -2.40 24.76
C ALA A 29 -2.57 -2.38 24.80
N ALA A 30 -2.01 -1.87 25.91
CA ALA A 30 -0.57 -1.83 26.08
C ALA A 30 0.01 -3.22 25.79
N THR A 31 0.93 -3.27 24.86
CA THR A 31 1.63 -4.50 24.47
C THR A 31 2.32 -5.12 25.69
N THR A 32 2.25 -6.42 25.80
CA THR A 32 2.96 -7.21 26.82
C THR A 32 4.44 -6.79 26.83
N PRO A 33 5.07 -6.66 28.03
CA PRO A 33 6.49 -6.33 28.12
C PRO A 33 7.34 -7.29 27.27
N GLY A 34 8.08 -6.77 26.32
CA GLY A 34 8.91 -7.55 25.39
C GLY A 34 8.44 -7.55 23.92
N GLN A 35 7.23 -7.09 23.68
CA GLN A 35 6.77 -6.86 22.31
C GLN A 35 7.01 -5.38 21.98
N ALA A 36 7.88 -5.12 21.00
CA ALA A 36 8.08 -3.76 20.51
C ALA A 36 6.72 -3.22 20.06
N ALA A 37 6.27 -2.15 20.71
CA ALA A 37 5.13 -1.40 20.18
C ALA A 37 5.45 -1.05 18.72
N PRO A 38 4.49 -1.11 17.81
CA PRO A 38 4.68 -0.54 16.48
C PRO A 38 4.87 0.97 16.67
N THR A 39 6.11 1.35 16.91
CA THR A 39 6.53 2.74 17.12
C THR A 39 6.71 3.47 15.80
N ASP A 40 6.48 2.77 14.71
CA ASP A 40 6.72 3.36 13.41
C ASP A 40 5.37 3.78 12.80
N ILE A 41 5.14 5.08 12.87
CA ILE A 41 4.07 5.76 12.13
C ILE A 41 4.23 5.52 10.61
N ALA A 42 5.37 5.03 10.18
CA ALA A 42 5.68 4.67 8.79
C ALA A 42 5.46 3.17 8.49
N GLY A 43 4.96 2.38 9.43
CA GLY A 43 4.68 0.96 9.21
C GLY A 43 3.28 0.73 8.66
N ALA A 44 3.16 0.26 7.44
CA ALA A 44 1.92 -0.29 6.94
C ALA A 44 1.83 -1.79 7.31
N THR A 45 0.73 -2.19 7.94
CA THR A 45 0.45 -3.60 8.24
C THR A 45 -0.58 -4.11 7.24
N VAL A 46 -0.20 -5.15 6.50
CA VAL A 46 -1.08 -5.84 5.56
C VAL A 46 -1.23 -7.28 6.04
N GLN A 47 -2.42 -7.83 5.91
CA GLN A 47 -2.66 -9.22 6.29
C GLN A 47 -1.79 -10.14 5.44
N GLY A 48 -1.14 -11.13 6.08
CA GLY A 48 -0.30 -12.10 5.39
C GLY A 48 -1.03 -12.83 4.27
N GLY A 49 -0.39 -12.95 3.11
CA GLY A 49 -0.96 -13.51 1.89
C GLY A 49 -1.94 -12.58 1.15
N SER A 50 -2.09 -11.34 1.61
CA SER A 50 -2.92 -10.32 0.98
C SER A 50 -2.05 -9.23 0.35
N GLY A 51 -2.63 -8.49 -0.57
CA GLY A 51 -2.00 -7.35 -1.22
C GLY A 51 -3.05 -6.51 -1.93
N ALA A 52 -2.63 -5.40 -2.48
CA ALA A 52 -3.50 -4.54 -3.26
C ALA A 52 -2.76 -3.97 -4.46
N LEU A 53 -3.41 -4.00 -5.59
CA LEU A 53 -2.96 -3.32 -6.79
C LEU A 53 -3.67 -1.98 -6.87
N VAL A 54 -2.92 -0.92 -6.81
CA VAL A 54 -3.47 0.43 -6.68
C VAL A 54 -2.93 1.38 -7.74
N ARG A 55 -3.74 2.38 -8.06
CA ARG A 55 -3.35 3.51 -8.88
C ARG A 55 -3.49 4.79 -8.09
N ALA A 56 -2.42 5.55 -7.99
CA ALA A 56 -2.42 6.82 -7.30
C ALA A 56 -3.29 7.84 -8.03
N THR A 57 -3.99 8.70 -7.28
CA THR A 57 -4.69 9.85 -7.85
C THR A 57 -4.38 11.11 -7.03
N SER A 58 -4.25 12.23 -7.71
CA SER A 58 -4.04 13.54 -7.10
C SER A 58 -4.79 14.60 -7.88
N GLY A 59 -5.71 15.30 -7.20
CA GLY A 59 -6.51 16.36 -7.83
C GLY A 59 -7.32 15.89 -9.05
N GLY A 60 -7.78 14.63 -9.05
CA GLY A 60 -8.51 14.04 -10.18
C GLY A 60 -7.63 13.53 -11.33
N THR A 61 -6.31 13.69 -11.21
CA THR A 61 -5.37 13.15 -12.20
C THR A 61 -4.90 11.77 -11.78
N LEU A 62 -5.01 10.81 -12.69
CA LEU A 62 -4.52 9.44 -12.48
C LEU A 62 -3.00 9.39 -12.63
N GLY A 63 -2.34 8.81 -11.66
CA GLY A 63 -0.88 8.69 -11.59
C GLY A 63 -0.38 7.26 -11.79
N ALA A 64 0.73 6.95 -11.13
CA ALA A 64 1.43 5.69 -11.24
C ALA A 64 0.69 4.53 -10.57
N PHE A 65 0.97 3.34 -11.05
CA PHE A 65 0.51 2.08 -10.46
C PHE A 65 1.51 1.60 -9.40
N ALA A 66 0.99 0.95 -8.37
CA ALA A 66 1.81 0.31 -7.36
C ALA A 66 1.17 -0.99 -6.86
N LEU A 67 2.00 -1.96 -6.53
CA LEU A 67 1.61 -3.18 -5.85
C LEU A 67 1.98 -3.06 -4.37
N VAL A 68 0.98 -3.06 -3.50
CA VAL A 68 1.19 -3.12 -2.05
C VAL A 68 1.20 -4.59 -1.63
N THR A 69 2.27 -5.02 -0.99
CA THR A 69 2.46 -6.40 -0.57
C THR A 69 2.17 -6.60 0.92
N ASP A 70 2.05 -7.84 1.35
CA ASP A 70 1.86 -8.23 2.74
C ASP A 70 3.07 -7.89 3.65
N LEU A 71 4.20 -7.52 3.06
CA LEU A 71 5.34 -6.96 3.78
C LEU A 71 5.15 -5.47 4.12
N GLY A 72 4.00 -4.87 3.81
CA GLY A 72 3.71 -3.47 4.07
C GLY A 72 4.54 -2.52 3.21
N ARG A 73 4.86 -2.91 1.98
CA ARG A 73 5.63 -2.09 1.03
C ARG A 73 4.86 -1.84 -0.25
N ALA A 74 5.01 -0.65 -0.79
CA ALA A 74 4.47 -0.26 -2.07
C ALA A 74 5.56 -0.33 -3.15
N HIS A 75 5.37 -1.20 -4.12
CA HIS A 75 6.27 -1.39 -5.26
C HIS A 75 5.69 -0.68 -6.48
N GLY A 76 6.35 0.37 -6.95
CA GLY A 76 5.97 1.05 -8.19
C GLY A 76 6.09 0.13 -9.40
N LEU A 77 5.13 0.18 -10.29
CA LEU A 77 5.17 -0.56 -11.55
C LEU A 77 5.74 0.35 -12.64
N GLU A 78 6.78 -0.12 -13.30
CA GLU A 78 7.45 0.59 -14.40
C GLU A 78 7.16 -0.08 -15.74
N GLY A 79 7.29 0.70 -16.80
CA GLY A 79 7.02 0.26 -18.16
C GLY A 79 5.57 0.44 -18.57
N ASP A 80 5.15 -0.30 -19.60
CA ASP A 80 3.75 -0.31 -20.02
C ASP A 80 2.87 -1.00 -18.99
N PRO A 81 1.87 -0.31 -18.43
CA PRO A 81 1.07 -0.85 -17.33
C PRO A 81 0.38 -2.17 -17.70
N ALA A 82 -0.20 -2.26 -18.88
CA ALA A 82 -0.92 -3.47 -19.30
C ALA A 82 0.01 -4.69 -19.41
N THR A 83 1.22 -4.48 -19.92
CA THR A 83 2.23 -5.53 -20.05
C THR A 83 2.75 -5.96 -18.68
N THR A 84 3.05 -5.01 -17.80
CA THR A 84 3.57 -5.31 -16.46
C THR A 84 2.52 -5.99 -15.59
N LEU A 85 1.26 -5.53 -15.64
CA LEU A 85 0.15 -6.15 -14.93
C LEU A 85 -0.12 -7.56 -15.44
N GLY A 86 -0.13 -7.75 -16.76
CA GLY A 86 -0.30 -9.06 -17.38
C GLY A 86 0.79 -10.06 -16.99
N ALA A 87 2.04 -9.60 -16.88
CA ALA A 87 3.15 -10.44 -16.41
C ALA A 87 2.99 -10.86 -14.94
N LEU A 88 2.32 -10.05 -14.12
CA LEU A 88 1.99 -10.37 -12.73
C LEU A 88 0.69 -11.17 -12.58
N GLY A 89 -0.03 -11.42 -13.67
CA GLY A 89 -1.30 -12.14 -13.66
C GLY A 89 -2.53 -11.28 -13.32
N TYR A 90 -2.39 -9.95 -13.42
CA TYR A 90 -3.47 -8.99 -13.15
C TYR A 90 -3.96 -8.31 -14.42
N THR A 91 -5.12 -7.69 -14.32
CA THR A 91 -5.71 -6.83 -15.35
C THR A 91 -5.94 -5.42 -14.82
N LEU A 92 -6.29 -4.49 -15.70
CA LEU A 92 -6.63 -3.12 -15.27
C LEU A 92 -7.90 -3.06 -14.41
N ASP A 93 -8.77 -4.06 -14.51
CA ASP A 93 -10.00 -4.16 -13.70
C ASP A 93 -9.72 -4.54 -12.24
N ASP A 94 -8.53 -5.08 -11.96
CA ASP A 94 -8.09 -5.42 -10.60
C ASP A 94 -7.48 -4.23 -9.85
N VAL A 95 -7.38 -3.07 -10.52
CA VAL A 95 -6.70 -1.88 -9.99
C VAL A 95 -7.68 -0.99 -9.23
N GLU A 96 -7.39 -0.76 -7.95
CA GLU A 96 -8.13 0.20 -7.14
C GLU A 96 -7.47 1.59 -7.15
N THR A 97 -8.30 2.63 -7.21
CA THR A 97 -7.80 4.00 -7.20
C THR A 97 -7.70 4.51 -5.76
N VAL A 98 -6.54 5.01 -5.38
CA VAL A 98 -6.29 5.55 -4.03
C VAL A 98 -5.67 6.94 -4.11
N PRO A 99 -5.93 7.84 -3.16
CA PRO A 99 -5.22 9.11 -3.08
C PRO A 99 -3.72 8.90 -2.94
N ALA A 100 -2.93 9.66 -3.71
CA ALA A 100 -1.46 9.59 -3.65
C ALA A 100 -0.92 9.86 -2.23
N ALA A 101 -1.58 10.72 -1.47
CA ALA A 101 -1.21 10.99 -0.08
C ALA A 101 -1.31 9.75 0.83
N TRP A 102 -2.24 8.84 0.56
CA TRP A 102 -2.35 7.57 1.31
C TRP A 102 -1.27 6.59 0.91
N LEU A 103 -0.98 6.50 -0.39
CA LEU A 103 0.09 5.64 -0.87
C LEU A 103 1.46 6.08 -0.33
N ALA A 104 1.67 7.39 -0.14
CA ALA A 104 2.88 7.95 0.45
C ALA A 104 3.10 7.55 1.93
N LEU A 105 2.08 7.07 2.63
CA LEU A 105 2.20 6.54 4.00
C LEU A 105 2.77 5.12 4.02
N VAL A 106 2.76 4.42 2.89
CA VAL A 106 3.31 3.08 2.77
C VAL A 106 4.77 3.16 2.35
N PRO A 107 5.70 2.50 3.08
CA PRO A 107 7.10 2.50 2.71
C PRO A 107 7.31 1.99 1.29
N ALA A 108 8.15 2.67 0.53
CA ALA A 108 8.50 2.26 -0.83
C ALA A 108 9.32 0.97 -0.84
N GLY A 109 8.97 0.07 -1.74
CA GLY A 109 9.76 -1.08 -2.11
C GLY A 109 10.56 -0.84 -3.40
N VAL A 110 11.19 -1.87 -3.91
CA VAL A 110 11.85 -1.82 -5.23
C VAL A 110 10.80 -1.70 -6.33
N SER A 111 11.10 -0.95 -7.39
CA SER A 111 10.25 -0.90 -8.56
C SER A 111 10.20 -2.24 -9.26
N LEU A 112 9.05 -2.57 -9.82
CA LEU A 112 8.81 -3.79 -10.57
C LEU A 112 8.69 -3.47 -12.06
N SER A 113 9.57 -4.06 -12.85
CA SER A 113 9.49 -4.01 -14.31
C SER A 113 9.84 -5.36 -14.91
N PRO A 114 9.33 -5.70 -16.10
CA PRO A 114 9.71 -6.93 -16.79
C PRO A 114 11.22 -7.01 -17.01
N GLU A 115 11.88 -5.89 -17.30
CA GLU A 115 13.33 -5.83 -17.52
C GLU A 115 14.11 -6.12 -16.24
N ALA A 116 13.68 -5.58 -15.09
CA ALA A 116 14.31 -5.82 -13.80
C ALA A 116 14.16 -7.28 -13.35
N ALA A 117 13.07 -7.94 -13.73
CA ALA A 117 12.84 -9.35 -13.39
C ALA A 117 13.87 -10.31 -14.02
N TRP A 118 14.49 -9.93 -15.13
CA TRP A 118 15.53 -10.72 -15.81
C TRP A 118 16.95 -10.45 -15.28
N GLN A 119 17.10 -9.46 -14.40
CA GLN A 119 18.41 -9.14 -13.84
C GLN A 119 18.76 -10.12 -12.72
N THR A 120 19.93 -10.73 -12.83
CA THR A 120 20.46 -11.59 -11.77
C THR A 120 20.82 -10.76 -10.56
N VAL A 121 20.26 -11.09 -9.40
CA VAL A 121 20.65 -10.46 -8.14
C VAL A 121 22.08 -10.91 -7.82
N THR A 122 23.04 -10.01 -7.96
CA THR A 122 24.41 -10.26 -7.49
C THR A 122 24.42 -10.09 -5.97
N VAL A 123 24.36 -11.18 -5.25
CA VAL A 123 24.54 -11.18 -3.79
C VAL A 123 26.03 -10.94 -3.53
N ASN A 124 26.38 -9.73 -3.15
CA ASN A 124 27.71 -9.43 -2.66
C ASN A 124 27.81 -10.02 -1.23
N ARG A 125 28.55 -11.07 -1.07
CA ARG A 125 28.86 -11.68 0.24
C ARG A 125 30.03 -10.98 0.90
#